data_debae34fc9a5bfe9b533a693cd7ec9e5
#
_entry.id   debae34fc9a5bfe9b533a693cd7ec9e5
#
_cell.length_a   1.000
_cell.length_b   1.000
_cell.length_c   1.000
_cell.angle_alpha   90.00
_cell.angle_beta   90.00
_cell.angle_gamma   90.00
#
_symmetry.space_group_name_H-M   'P 1'
#
loop_
_entity.id
_entity.type
_entity.pdbx_description
1 polymer ?
#
loop_
_entity_poly.entity_id
_entity_poly.type
_entity_poly.pdbx_seq_one_letter_code
_entity_poly.pdbx_strand_id
1 'polypeptide(L)'
;FYVFTHLPWTIRFLRNCTSARAEHIAKSLSAFSCHARLAYEEIFDDVDVSNNIVHKEPIFLYESKELFEKNQYALNLRKKNDVQFVVFNKEDIAKIEPHLEPIYYNGVVLKGESFTKSPFEITQKIFNNFIKNDGRFIKIKINSIIKKNFSLFLKYNHKEEQYDKIVIAAGAWSNMLARTIGDNFPLDTERGYHIVFENNNNLLTHPVGWAKTGFYMTPMKDGIRVAGTVEIAGLKKPMNKNMLSMIEKTARRILPQLGKVKSEWMGFRPTLPDSLPVVGESKKCKNVYYAFGHQHLGLSLAAITGKVIQSLIEKKNTNINIDALNPYRF
;
A
#
# COMPACT_ATOMS: atom_id res chain seq x y z
N PHE A 1 -21.06 9.48 -13.91
CA PHE A 1 -20.68 8.79 -15.18
C PHE A 1 -19.66 7.68 -14.94
N TYR A 2 -18.56 7.94 -14.18
CA TYR A 2 -17.50 6.94 -13.89
C TYR A 2 -18.06 5.68 -13.20
N VAL A 3 -18.98 5.82 -12.26
CA VAL A 3 -19.60 4.70 -11.52
C VAL A 3 -20.29 3.70 -12.47
N PHE A 4 -20.96 4.17 -13.51
CA PHE A 4 -21.65 3.29 -14.47
C PHE A 4 -20.68 2.50 -15.36
N THR A 5 -19.57 3.10 -15.77
CA THR A 5 -18.53 2.40 -16.56
C THR A 5 -17.74 1.37 -15.73
N HIS A 6 -17.75 1.50 -14.40
CA HIS A 6 -17.08 0.58 -13.45
C HIS A 6 -18.02 -0.43 -12.79
N LEU A 7 -19.26 -0.50 -13.22
CA LEU A 7 -20.24 -1.44 -12.68
C LEU A 7 -19.72 -2.89 -12.58
N PRO A 8 -19.03 -3.47 -13.60
CA PRO A 8 -18.49 -4.83 -13.50
C PRO A 8 -17.44 -4.97 -12.40
N TRP A 9 -16.58 -3.95 -12.19
CA TRP A 9 -15.61 -3.93 -11.11
C TRP A 9 -16.30 -3.83 -9.75
N THR A 10 -17.26 -2.93 -9.63
CA THR A 10 -18.04 -2.73 -8.40
C THR A 10 -18.79 -4.00 -7.99
N ILE A 11 -19.41 -4.71 -8.93
CA ILE A 11 -20.09 -5.99 -8.65
C ILE A 11 -19.10 -7.02 -8.14
N ARG A 12 -17.91 -7.14 -8.75
CA ARG A 12 -16.85 -8.04 -8.28
C ARG A 12 -16.37 -7.67 -6.87
N PHE A 13 -16.19 -6.38 -6.60
CA PHE A 13 -15.81 -5.87 -5.28
C PHE A 13 -16.87 -6.22 -4.23
N LEU A 14 -18.14 -5.93 -4.47
CA LEU A 14 -19.25 -6.25 -3.55
C LEU A 14 -19.36 -7.76 -3.25
N ARG A 15 -19.08 -8.62 -4.23
CA ARG A 15 -19.03 -10.07 -4.01
C ARG A 15 -17.92 -10.48 -3.03
N ASN A 16 -16.86 -9.71 -2.93
CA ASN A 16 -15.77 -9.94 -1.97
C ASN A 16 -16.01 -9.29 -0.60
N CYS A 17 -17.09 -8.50 -0.42
CA CYS A 17 -17.46 -7.90 0.86
C CYS A 17 -18.25 -8.84 1.79
N THR A 18 -18.43 -10.11 1.46
CA THR A 18 -19.05 -11.09 2.36
C THR A 18 -18.08 -11.54 3.45
N SER A 19 -18.59 -11.94 4.63
CA SER A 19 -17.74 -12.36 5.75
C SER A 19 -16.79 -13.51 5.37
N ALA A 20 -17.29 -14.54 4.65
CA ALA A 20 -16.46 -15.66 4.22
C ALA A 20 -15.31 -15.24 3.29
N ARG A 21 -15.58 -14.31 2.35
CA ARG A 21 -14.54 -13.76 1.47
C ARG A 21 -13.57 -12.86 2.23
N ALA A 22 -14.05 -12.04 3.12
CA ALA A 22 -13.21 -11.19 3.97
C ALA A 22 -12.26 -12.03 4.86
N GLU A 23 -12.73 -13.14 5.43
CA GLU A 23 -11.89 -14.08 6.18
C GLU A 23 -10.83 -14.74 5.30
N HIS A 24 -11.21 -15.22 4.10
CA HIS A 24 -10.26 -15.78 3.14
C HIS A 24 -9.19 -14.75 2.71
N ILE A 25 -9.59 -13.53 2.38
CA ILE A 25 -8.68 -12.45 1.99
C ILE A 25 -7.73 -12.10 3.14
N ALA A 26 -8.25 -11.95 4.36
CA ALA A 26 -7.45 -11.64 5.54
C ALA A 26 -6.42 -12.73 5.84
N LYS A 27 -6.81 -14.01 5.76
CA LYS A 27 -5.91 -15.16 5.94
C LYS A 27 -4.81 -15.16 4.88
N SER A 28 -5.16 -14.94 3.61
CA SER A 28 -4.20 -14.92 2.50
C SER A 28 -3.23 -13.77 2.61
N LEU A 29 -3.73 -12.58 2.98
CA LEU A 29 -2.90 -11.40 3.15
C LEU A 29 -1.98 -11.54 4.36
N SER A 30 -2.47 -12.07 5.49
CA SER A 30 -1.67 -12.34 6.69
C SER A 30 -0.55 -13.34 6.40
N ALA A 31 -0.86 -14.45 5.72
CA ALA A 31 0.14 -15.46 5.33
C ALA A 31 1.24 -14.91 4.43
N PHE A 32 0.98 -13.84 3.69
CA PHE A 32 1.98 -13.17 2.86
C PHE A 32 2.70 -12.07 3.64
N SER A 33 1.97 -11.22 4.37
CA SER A 33 2.52 -10.06 5.06
C SER A 33 3.39 -10.39 6.27
N CYS A 34 3.17 -11.54 6.94
CA CYS A 34 4.02 -11.97 8.07
C CYS A 34 5.49 -12.14 7.69
N HIS A 35 5.80 -12.36 6.42
CA HIS A 35 7.16 -12.46 5.90
C HIS A 35 7.77 -11.09 5.48
N ALA A 36 6.97 -10.01 5.48
CA ALA A 36 7.40 -8.72 4.93
C ALA A 36 8.57 -8.11 5.72
N ARG A 37 8.53 -8.21 7.05
CA ARG A 37 9.58 -7.69 7.92
C ARG A 37 10.94 -8.37 7.64
N LEU A 38 10.98 -9.69 7.67
CA LEU A 38 12.21 -10.45 7.39
C LEU A 38 12.77 -10.18 5.99
N ALA A 39 11.88 -10.04 5.00
CA ALA A 39 12.31 -9.69 3.64
C ALA A 39 12.92 -8.28 3.55
N TYR A 40 12.46 -7.34 4.38
CA TYR A 40 13.10 -6.03 4.47
C TYR A 40 14.41 -6.06 5.24
N GLU A 41 14.52 -6.82 6.32
CA GLU A 41 15.75 -7.00 7.10
C GLU A 41 16.88 -7.47 6.19
N GLU A 42 16.65 -8.46 5.32
CA GLU A 42 17.62 -8.91 4.32
C GLU A 42 18.09 -7.78 3.35
N ILE A 43 17.20 -6.88 2.95
CA ILE A 43 17.57 -5.72 2.11
C ILE A 43 18.36 -4.69 2.92
N PHE A 44 18.02 -4.52 4.19
CA PHE A 44 18.62 -3.52 5.08
C PHE A 44 20.03 -3.92 5.54
N ASP A 45 20.41 -5.19 5.44
CA ASP A 45 21.79 -5.63 5.61
C ASP A 45 22.73 -4.96 4.59
N ASP A 46 22.22 -4.72 3.36
CA ASP A 46 22.97 -4.07 2.27
C ASP A 46 22.76 -2.55 2.21
N VAL A 47 21.71 -2.03 2.87
CA VAL A 47 21.26 -0.64 2.72
C VAL A 47 20.92 -0.06 4.10
N ASP A 48 21.81 0.77 4.66
CA ASP A 48 21.55 1.42 5.94
C ASP A 48 20.34 2.37 5.87
N VAL A 49 19.25 1.95 6.51
CA VAL A 49 18.00 2.71 6.67
C VAL A 49 17.62 2.92 8.13
N SER A 50 18.51 2.61 9.07
CA SER A 50 18.28 2.63 10.52
C SER A 50 17.63 3.94 11.00
N ASN A 51 18.09 5.07 10.49
CA ASN A 51 17.55 6.39 10.82
C ASN A 51 16.14 6.68 10.28
N ASN A 52 15.63 5.84 9.38
CA ASN A 52 14.32 6.02 8.73
C ASN A 52 13.23 5.13 9.33
N ILE A 53 13.61 4.07 10.05
CA ILE A 53 12.64 3.17 10.68
C ILE A 53 12.47 3.56 12.15
N VAL A 54 11.21 3.62 12.57
CA VAL A 54 10.84 3.92 13.96
C VAL A 54 10.00 2.77 14.50
N HIS A 55 10.49 2.15 15.56
CA HIS A 55 9.80 1.08 16.27
C HIS A 55 8.81 1.69 17.28
N LYS A 56 7.72 2.22 16.75
CA LYS A 56 6.59 2.70 17.54
C LYS A 56 5.29 2.25 16.88
N GLU A 57 4.42 1.76 17.70
CA GLU A 57 3.17 1.10 17.31
C GLU A 57 2.11 2.12 16.90
N PRO A 58 1.33 1.89 15.83
CA PRO A 58 0.23 2.77 15.47
C PRO A 58 -0.93 2.65 16.47
N ILE A 59 -1.56 3.78 16.74
CA ILE A 59 -2.74 3.89 17.60
C ILE A 59 -3.94 4.16 16.72
N PHE A 60 -4.98 3.35 16.80
CA PHE A 60 -6.21 3.53 16.04
C PHE A 60 -7.34 4.02 16.95
N LEU A 61 -7.75 5.29 16.83
CA LEU A 61 -8.67 5.96 17.72
C LEU A 61 -10.12 5.85 17.25
N TYR A 62 -11.03 5.64 18.21
CA TYR A 62 -12.48 5.56 18.01
C TYR A 62 -13.17 6.72 18.73
N GLU A 63 -14.02 7.49 18.02
CA GLU A 63 -14.71 8.64 18.60
C GLU A 63 -15.78 8.25 19.61
N SER A 64 -16.38 7.05 19.47
CA SER A 64 -17.48 6.62 20.36
C SER A 64 -17.43 5.12 20.64
N LYS A 65 -18.14 4.71 21.70
CA LYS A 65 -18.33 3.31 22.06
C LYS A 65 -18.99 2.52 20.94
N GLU A 66 -20.02 3.08 20.31
CA GLU A 66 -20.77 2.44 19.22
C GLU A 66 -19.84 2.18 18.01
N LEU A 67 -18.96 3.11 17.67
CA LEU A 67 -18.01 2.94 16.57
C LEU A 67 -16.99 1.84 16.90
N PHE A 68 -16.52 1.77 18.14
CA PHE A 68 -15.65 0.71 18.61
C PHE A 68 -16.33 -0.67 18.58
N GLU A 69 -17.58 -0.75 19.05
CA GLU A 69 -18.36 -1.98 19.04
C GLU A 69 -18.64 -2.47 17.60
N LYS A 70 -19.02 -1.59 16.70
CA LYS A 70 -19.17 -1.92 15.26
C LYS A 70 -17.90 -2.48 14.63
N ASN A 71 -16.72 -2.13 15.14
CA ASN A 71 -15.45 -2.58 14.61
C ASN A 71 -14.96 -3.92 15.22
N GLN A 72 -15.71 -4.54 16.15
CA GLN A 72 -15.32 -5.80 16.81
C GLN A 72 -15.10 -6.94 15.82
N TYR A 73 -15.86 -6.99 14.72
CA TYR A 73 -15.62 -7.96 13.66
C TYR A 73 -14.20 -7.86 13.10
N ALA A 74 -13.74 -6.66 12.77
CA ALA A 74 -12.41 -6.43 12.24
C ALA A 74 -11.31 -6.74 13.28
N LEU A 75 -11.55 -6.44 14.56
CA LEU A 75 -10.62 -6.79 15.65
C LEU A 75 -10.52 -8.31 15.85
N ASN A 76 -11.66 -9.01 15.80
CA ASN A 76 -11.69 -10.46 15.87
C ASN A 76 -11.00 -11.12 14.67
N LEU A 77 -11.15 -10.53 13.48
CA LEU A 77 -10.45 -11.00 12.29
C LEU A 77 -8.93 -10.84 12.43
N ARG A 78 -8.45 -9.75 13.03
CA ARG A 78 -7.02 -9.56 13.36
C ARG A 78 -6.54 -10.64 14.32
N LYS A 79 -7.26 -10.90 15.41
CA LYS A 79 -6.93 -11.97 16.39
C LYS A 79 -6.84 -13.34 15.73
N LYS A 80 -7.80 -13.68 14.85
CA LYS A 80 -7.80 -14.94 14.09
C LYS A 80 -6.58 -15.10 13.18
N ASN A 81 -5.92 -14.00 12.83
CA ASN A 81 -4.72 -13.97 11.98
C ASN A 81 -3.47 -13.55 12.75
N ASP A 82 -3.42 -13.81 14.06
CA ASP A 82 -2.28 -13.62 14.96
C ASP A 82 -1.78 -12.18 15.11
N VAL A 83 -2.59 -11.19 14.70
CA VAL A 83 -2.26 -9.77 14.91
C VAL A 83 -2.54 -9.39 16.36
N GLN A 84 -1.48 -9.10 17.09
CA GLN A 84 -1.54 -8.69 18.49
C GLN A 84 -1.94 -7.22 18.62
N PHE A 85 -2.84 -6.91 19.56
CA PHE A 85 -3.20 -5.53 19.88
C PHE A 85 -3.66 -5.39 21.34
N VAL A 86 -3.62 -4.17 21.83
CA VAL A 86 -4.12 -3.79 23.16
C VAL A 86 -5.09 -2.65 23.01
N VAL A 87 -6.16 -2.67 23.80
CA VAL A 87 -7.13 -1.56 23.88
C VAL A 87 -6.69 -0.62 25.00
N PHE A 88 -6.46 0.64 24.64
CA PHE A 88 -6.14 1.71 25.57
C PHE A 88 -7.37 2.57 25.84
N ASN A 89 -7.54 2.94 27.11
CA ASN A 89 -8.54 3.92 27.51
C ASN A 89 -8.06 5.36 27.17
N LYS A 90 -8.88 6.34 27.47
CA LYS A 90 -8.62 7.75 27.15
C LYS A 90 -7.38 8.29 27.89
N GLU A 91 -7.21 7.89 29.15
CA GLU A 91 -6.11 8.30 30.02
C GLU A 91 -4.78 7.72 29.54
N ASP A 92 -4.76 6.47 29.10
CA ASP A 92 -3.55 5.83 28.56
C ASP A 92 -3.10 6.50 27.28
N ILE A 93 -4.04 6.84 26.38
CA ILE A 93 -3.75 7.55 25.14
C ILE A 93 -3.20 8.95 25.44
N ALA A 94 -3.81 9.68 26.37
CA ALA A 94 -3.36 11.03 26.74
C ALA A 94 -1.93 11.05 27.31
N LYS A 95 -1.50 9.96 27.99
CA LYS A 95 -0.12 9.83 28.50
C LYS A 95 0.92 9.69 27.39
N ILE A 96 0.57 8.95 26.32
CA ILE A 96 1.52 8.66 25.23
C ILE A 96 1.47 9.69 24.10
N GLU A 97 0.30 10.32 23.86
CA GLU A 97 0.09 11.37 22.86
C GLU A 97 -0.68 12.56 23.48
N PRO A 98 -0.02 13.37 24.32
CA PRO A 98 -0.67 14.40 25.14
C PRO A 98 -1.20 15.60 24.34
N HIS A 99 -0.80 15.76 23.09
CA HIS A 99 -1.23 16.86 22.23
C HIS A 99 -2.53 16.59 21.48
N LEU A 100 -3.03 15.34 21.51
CA LEU A 100 -4.29 14.99 20.87
C LEU A 100 -5.46 15.58 21.66
N GLU A 101 -6.41 16.20 20.96
CA GLU A 101 -7.68 16.58 21.58
C GLU A 101 -8.41 15.33 22.08
N PRO A 102 -8.91 15.33 23.33
CA PRO A 102 -9.51 14.15 23.96
C PRO A 102 -10.96 13.89 23.48
N ILE A 103 -11.18 13.95 22.17
CA ILE A 103 -12.46 13.72 21.47
C ILE A 103 -12.64 12.27 21.02
N TYR A 104 -11.86 11.35 21.55
CA TYR A 104 -11.94 9.90 21.34
C TYR A 104 -12.49 9.20 22.58
N TYR A 105 -13.10 8.04 22.37
CA TYR A 105 -13.59 7.15 23.42
C TYR A 105 -12.47 6.22 23.92
N ASN A 106 -11.80 5.54 23.00
CA ASN A 106 -10.67 4.62 23.25
C ASN A 106 -9.76 4.51 22.02
N GLY A 107 -8.70 3.72 22.14
CA GLY A 107 -7.79 3.41 21.03
C GLY A 107 -7.32 1.96 21.03
N VAL A 108 -7.00 1.46 19.86
CA VAL A 108 -6.35 0.15 19.64
C VAL A 108 -4.93 0.37 19.20
N VAL A 109 -3.99 -0.18 19.96
CA VAL A 109 -2.55 -0.15 19.68
C VAL A 109 -2.15 -1.49 19.06
N LEU A 110 -1.68 -1.48 17.81
CA LEU A 110 -1.22 -2.68 17.12
C LEU A 110 0.22 -2.97 17.52
N LYS A 111 0.47 -4.17 18.07
CA LYS A 111 1.77 -4.56 18.63
C LYS A 111 2.76 -5.05 17.57
N GLY A 112 4.05 -4.77 17.82
CA GLY A 112 5.15 -5.22 16.97
C GLY A 112 5.30 -4.48 15.64
N GLU A 113 4.52 -3.43 15.42
CA GLU A 113 4.57 -2.63 14.22
C GLU A 113 5.65 -1.54 14.28
N SER A 114 6.02 -1.08 13.10
CA SER A 114 6.99 0.01 12.90
C SER A 114 6.53 0.90 11.77
N PHE A 115 7.05 2.13 11.73
CA PHE A 115 6.78 3.00 10.61
C PHE A 115 8.07 3.64 10.07
N THR A 116 8.01 4.19 8.87
CA THR A 116 9.14 4.93 8.30
C THR A 116 8.90 6.43 8.36
N LYS A 117 9.95 7.18 8.71
CA LYS A 117 9.95 8.65 8.65
C LYS A 117 10.02 9.18 7.22
N SER A 118 10.56 8.40 6.27
CA SER A 118 10.71 8.83 4.87
C SER A 118 10.69 7.63 3.91
N PRO A 119 9.52 7.26 3.35
CA PRO A 119 9.44 6.26 2.30
C PRO A 119 10.32 6.58 1.10
N PHE A 120 10.46 7.86 0.77
CA PHE A 120 11.29 8.33 -0.33
C PHE A 120 12.77 8.00 -0.11
N GLU A 121 13.33 8.26 1.07
CA GLU A 121 14.73 7.97 1.36
C GLU A 121 15.04 6.47 1.34
N ILE A 122 14.14 5.63 1.86
CA ILE A 122 14.29 4.18 1.78
C ILE A 122 14.35 3.75 0.31
N THR A 123 13.38 4.17 -0.49
CA THR A 123 13.33 3.83 -1.92
C THR A 123 14.56 4.33 -2.66
N GLN A 124 15.03 5.54 -2.36
CA GLN A 124 16.23 6.11 -2.97
C GLN A 124 17.50 5.34 -2.60
N LYS A 125 17.64 4.94 -1.35
CA LYS A 125 18.80 4.13 -0.90
C LYS A 125 18.81 2.74 -1.58
N ILE A 126 17.67 2.07 -1.65
CA ILE A 126 17.53 0.79 -2.37
C ILE A 126 17.85 0.98 -3.86
N PHE A 127 17.35 2.06 -4.47
CA PHE A 127 17.64 2.40 -5.86
C PHE A 127 19.15 2.66 -6.09
N ASN A 128 19.79 3.42 -5.20
CA ASN A 128 21.23 3.68 -5.30
C ASN A 128 22.05 2.39 -5.17
N ASN A 129 21.63 1.49 -4.28
CA ASN A 129 22.26 0.18 -4.16
C ASN A 129 22.09 -0.66 -5.42
N PHE A 130 20.89 -0.65 -6.03
CA PHE A 130 20.65 -1.28 -7.33
C PHE A 130 21.61 -0.75 -8.42
N ILE A 131 21.77 0.58 -8.52
CA ILE A 131 22.71 1.18 -9.49
C ILE A 131 24.17 0.80 -9.19
N LYS A 132 24.55 0.78 -7.90
CA LYS A 132 25.90 0.37 -7.46
C LYS A 132 26.23 -1.08 -7.84
N ASN A 133 25.21 -1.93 -7.90
CA ASN A 133 25.31 -3.33 -8.32
C ASN A 133 24.98 -3.52 -9.81
N ASP A 134 25.44 -2.61 -10.68
CA ASP A 134 25.34 -2.64 -12.14
C ASP A 134 23.90 -2.60 -12.69
N GLY A 135 22.92 -2.23 -11.86
CA GLY A 135 21.55 -2.01 -12.30
C GLY A 135 21.46 -0.79 -13.23
N ARG A 136 20.66 -0.90 -14.29
CA ARG A 136 20.46 0.19 -15.27
C ARG A 136 19.06 0.80 -15.10
N PHE A 137 18.99 2.12 -14.98
CA PHE A 137 17.74 2.87 -14.99
C PHE A 137 17.57 3.62 -16.30
N ILE A 138 16.44 3.39 -16.99
CA ILE A 138 16.11 4.05 -18.25
C ILE A 138 14.76 4.76 -18.07
N LYS A 139 14.76 6.09 -18.12
CA LYS A 139 13.53 6.89 -17.99
C LYS A 139 12.80 6.96 -19.33
N ILE A 140 11.99 5.95 -19.62
CA ILE A 140 11.18 5.84 -20.84
C ILE A 140 9.77 5.38 -20.53
N LYS A 141 8.85 5.68 -21.47
CA LYS A 141 7.48 5.16 -21.42
C LYS A 141 7.38 3.92 -22.32
N ILE A 142 7.13 2.77 -21.70
CA ILE A 142 6.86 1.53 -22.42
C ILE A 142 5.44 1.58 -23.02
N ASN A 143 5.35 1.31 -24.31
CA ASN A 143 4.07 1.30 -25.03
C ASN A 143 3.43 -0.09 -25.00
N SER A 144 4.22 -1.14 -25.24
CA SER A 144 3.75 -2.53 -25.26
C SER A 144 4.87 -3.52 -25.02
N ILE A 145 4.48 -4.72 -24.62
CA ILE A 145 5.32 -5.92 -24.62
C ILE A 145 4.93 -6.73 -25.84
N ILE A 146 5.90 -7.21 -26.58
CA ILE A 146 5.70 -7.99 -27.81
C ILE A 146 6.42 -9.32 -27.65
N LYS A 147 5.72 -10.41 -27.96
CA LYS A 147 6.30 -11.74 -28.08
C LYS A 147 6.50 -12.05 -29.57
N LYS A 148 7.74 -12.31 -29.97
CA LYS A 148 8.10 -12.80 -31.32
C LYS A 148 8.78 -14.16 -31.16
N ASN A 149 8.15 -15.20 -31.64
CA ASN A 149 8.57 -16.59 -31.42
C ASN A 149 8.79 -16.88 -29.91
N PHE A 150 10.03 -17.06 -29.45
CA PHE A 150 10.39 -17.34 -28.07
C PHE A 150 11.01 -16.13 -27.35
N SER A 151 11.17 -14.99 -28.03
CA SER A 151 11.80 -13.78 -27.52
C SER A 151 10.78 -12.74 -27.10
N LEU A 152 11.12 -11.97 -26.05
CA LEU A 152 10.33 -10.88 -25.51
C LEU A 152 10.96 -9.54 -25.88
N PHE A 153 10.13 -8.57 -26.27
CA PHE A 153 10.58 -7.23 -26.63
C PHE A 153 9.75 -6.18 -25.88
N LEU A 154 10.41 -5.13 -25.41
CA LEU A 154 9.75 -3.90 -24.98
C LEU A 154 9.73 -2.92 -26.14
N LYS A 155 8.55 -2.39 -26.46
CA LYS A 155 8.36 -1.36 -27.49
C LYS A 155 8.21 0.01 -26.84
N TYR A 156 9.06 0.94 -27.25
CA TYR A 156 9.06 2.35 -26.83
C TYR A 156 9.73 3.23 -27.89
N ASN A 157 9.29 4.47 -28.05
CA ASN A 157 9.88 5.46 -28.97
C ASN A 157 10.24 4.90 -30.36
N HIS A 158 9.37 4.07 -30.95
CA HIS A 158 9.58 3.35 -32.24
C HIS A 158 10.74 2.34 -32.24
N LYS A 159 11.34 2.03 -31.07
CA LYS A 159 12.34 0.99 -30.90
C LYS A 159 11.73 -0.25 -30.28
N GLU A 160 12.35 -1.38 -30.55
CA GLU A 160 12.10 -2.65 -29.88
C GLU A 160 13.42 -3.16 -29.31
N GLU A 161 13.41 -3.49 -28.02
CA GLU A 161 14.58 -4.00 -27.31
C GLU A 161 14.24 -5.35 -26.69
N GLN A 162 15.12 -6.33 -26.90
CA GLN A 162 14.91 -7.70 -26.43
C GLN A 162 15.31 -7.85 -24.97
N TYR A 163 14.55 -8.67 -24.23
CA TYR A 163 14.80 -9.05 -22.84
C TYR A 163 14.49 -10.53 -22.63
N ASP A 164 15.24 -11.17 -21.76
CA ASP A 164 15.03 -12.58 -21.40
C ASP A 164 13.79 -12.75 -20.51
N LYS A 165 13.56 -11.80 -19.59
CA LYS A 165 12.46 -11.80 -18.65
C LYS A 165 11.97 -10.37 -18.40
N ILE A 166 10.67 -10.23 -18.16
CA ILE A 166 10.03 -8.94 -17.91
C ILE A 166 9.20 -9.04 -16.65
N VAL A 167 9.34 -8.08 -15.72
CA VAL A 167 8.48 -7.91 -14.55
C VAL A 167 7.63 -6.66 -14.74
N ILE A 168 6.31 -6.82 -14.75
CA ILE A 168 5.35 -5.71 -14.79
C ILE A 168 5.05 -5.26 -13.36
N ALA A 169 5.66 -4.14 -12.96
CA ALA A 169 5.48 -3.51 -11.65
C ALA A 169 5.04 -2.04 -11.80
N ALA A 170 4.16 -1.77 -12.79
CA ALA A 170 3.77 -0.42 -13.18
C ALA A 170 2.55 0.14 -12.40
N GLY A 171 2.28 -0.38 -11.19
CA GLY A 171 1.20 0.09 -10.32
C GLY A 171 -0.16 0.10 -11.02
N ALA A 172 -0.87 1.22 -10.98
CA ALA A 172 -2.20 1.37 -11.57
C ALA A 172 -2.21 1.25 -13.12
N TRP A 173 -1.05 1.31 -13.77
CA TRP A 173 -0.91 1.18 -15.22
C TRP A 173 -0.54 -0.24 -15.67
N SER A 174 -0.33 -1.18 -14.77
CA SER A 174 0.13 -2.54 -15.07
C SER A 174 -0.77 -3.29 -16.04
N ASN A 175 -2.11 -3.13 -15.90
CA ASN A 175 -3.04 -3.80 -16.79
C ASN A 175 -2.96 -3.31 -18.25
N MET A 176 -2.49 -2.09 -18.50
CA MET A 176 -2.29 -1.59 -19.86
C MET A 176 -1.18 -2.38 -20.57
N LEU A 177 -0.11 -2.73 -19.86
CA LEU A 177 0.97 -3.55 -20.40
C LEU A 177 0.56 -5.03 -20.49
N ALA A 178 -0.12 -5.56 -19.47
CA ALA A 178 -0.59 -6.94 -19.46
C ALA A 178 -1.51 -7.26 -20.65
N ARG A 179 -2.39 -6.31 -21.04
CA ARG A 179 -3.26 -6.45 -22.22
C ARG A 179 -2.50 -6.63 -23.52
N THR A 180 -1.30 -6.09 -23.64
CA THR A 180 -0.51 -6.21 -24.89
C THR A 180 0.00 -7.62 -25.15
N ILE A 181 0.01 -8.47 -24.12
CA ILE A 181 0.35 -9.90 -24.21
C ILE A 181 -0.86 -10.82 -23.99
N GLY A 182 -2.07 -10.23 -23.99
CA GLY A 182 -3.34 -10.94 -23.93
C GLY A 182 -3.87 -11.23 -22.53
N ASP A 183 -3.19 -10.84 -21.45
CA ASP A 183 -3.71 -10.92 -20.08
C ASP A 183 -4.55 -9.68 -19.76
N ASN A 184 -5.58 -9.85 -18.93
CA ASN A 184 -6.49 -8.76 -18.56
C ASN A 184 -6.94 -8.90 -17.11
N PHE A 185 -6.63 -7.90 -16.31
CA PHE A 185 -6.95 -7.87 -14.87
C PHE A 185 -8.02 -6.81 -14.59
N PRO A 186 -8.93 -7.06 -13.63
CA PRO A 186 -9.89 -6.06 -13.18
C PRO A 186 -9.20 -5.04 -12.27
N LEU A 187 -8.12 -4.41 -12.77
CA LEU A 187 -7.35 -3.40 -12.06
C LEU A 187 -8.00 -2.03 -12.23
N ASP A 188 -8.29 -1.37 -11.15
CA ASP A 188 -8.71 0.03 -11.09
C ASP A 188 -7.81 0.81 -10.13
N THR A 189 -8.14 2.07 -9.87
CA THR A 189 -7.40 2.91 -8.95
C THR A 189 -8.29 3.52 -7.88
N GLU A 190 -7.90 3.32 -6.64
CA GLU A 190 -8.36 4.11 -5.51
C GLU A 190 -7.44 5.30 -5.33
N ARG A 191 -7.95 6.51 -5.56
CA ARG A 191 -7.18 7.74 -5.39
C ARG A 191 -7.07 8.05 -3.91
N GLY A 192 -5.84 8.12 -3.43
CA GLY A 192 -5.52 8.49 -2.05
C GLY A 192 -4.97 9.90 -1.99
N TYR A 193 -5.27 10.60 -0.92
CA TYR A 193 -4.85 11.97 -0.71
C TYR A 193 -4.00 12.06 0.55
N HIS A 194 -3.04 13.00 0.58
CA HIS A 194 -2.41 13.39 1.80
C HIS A 194 -2.08 14.89 1.84
N ILE A 195 -2.00 15.39 3.07
CA ILE A 195 -1.49 16.71 3.40
C ILE A 195 -0.30 16.53 4.34
N VAL A 196 0.76 17.30 4.13
CA VAL A 196 1.86 17.41 5.07
C VAL A 196 1.76 18.77 5.77
N PHE A 197 1.75 18.74 7.10
CA PHE A 197 1.79 19.94 7.95
C PHE A 197 3.20 20.15 8.48
N GLU A 198 3.62 21.39 8.66
CA GLU A 198 4.83 21.73 9.40
C GLU A 198 4.74 21.13 10.81
N ASN A 199 5.83 20.57 11.31
CA ASN A 199 5.92 19.99 12.66
C ASN A 199 7.06 20.64 13.42
N ASN A 200 6.75 21.71 14.12
CA ASN A 200 7.76 22.49 14.83
C ASN A 200 8.00 22.00 16.28
N ASN A 201 7.13 21.11 16.83
CA ASN A 201 7.09 20.82 18.27
C ASN A 201 6.94 19.34 18.63
N ASN A 202 7.29 18.42 17.74
CA ASN A 202 7.13 16.98 17.99
C ASN A 202 5.73 16.57 18.49
N LEU A 203 4.68 17.15 17.89
CA LEU A 203 3.29 17.03 18.32
C LEU A 203 2.77 15.58 18.35
N LEU A 204 3.35 14.69 17.55
CA LEU A 204 3.05 13.26 17.54
C LEU A 204 4.34 12.45 17.63
N THR A 205 4.26 11.33 18.31
CA THR A 205 5.35 10.35 18.41
C THR A 205 5.00 9.00 17.81
N HIS A 206 3.70 8.69 17.68
CA HIS A 206 3.17 7.47 17.06
C HIS A 206 2.34 7.82 15.82
N PRO A 207 2.21 6.90 14.84
CA PRO A 207 1.16 7.01 13.84
C PRO A 207 -0.21 6.91 14.51
N VAL A 208 -1.09 7.88 14.26
CA VAL A 208 -2.44 7.94 14.82
C VAL A 208 -3.47 7.79 13.72
N GLY A 209 -4.21 6.68 13.73
CA GLY A 209 -5.34 6.43 12.84
C GLY A 209 -6.65 6.93 13.44
N TRP A 210 -7.56 7.44 12.61
CA TRP A 210 -8.88 7.90 13.01
C TRP A 210 -9.97 7.06 12.36
N ALA A 211 -10.65 6.22 13.13
CA ALA A 211 -11.55 5.18 12.64
C ALA A 211 -12.70 5.73 11.78
N LYS A 212 -13.27 6.87 12.15
CA LYS A 212 -14.42 7.47 11.46
C LYS A 212 -14.13 7.89 10.03
N THR A 213 -12.91 8.37 9.75
CA THR A 213 -12.54 8.91 8.44
C THR A 213 -11.51 8.05 7.70
N GLY A 214 -10.94 7.05 8.37
CA GLY A 214 -9.99 6.11 7.78
C GLY A 214 -8.66 6.74 7.35
N PHE A 215 -8.22 7.85 7.97
CA PHE A 215 -6.91 8.41 7.73
C PHE A 215 -5.93 8.16 8.89
N TYR A 216 -4.65 8.30 8.60
CA TYR A 216 -3.57 8.28 9.58
C TYR A 216 -2.82 9.60 9.58
N MET A 217 -2.51 10.10 10.78
CA MET A 217 -1.53 11.14 11.02
C MET A 217 -0.22 10.47 11.41
N THR A 218 0.85 10.71 10.66
CA THR A 218 2.14 10.05 10.89
C THR A 218 3.23 11.12 11.04
N PRO A 219 4.05 11.07 12.10
CA PRO A 219 5.21 11.93 12.25
C PRO A 219 6.29 11.51 11.24
N MET A 220 6.48 12.33 10.21
CA MET A 220 7.44 12.11 9.14
C MET A 220 8.64 13.06 9.30
N LYS A 221 9.71 12.80 8.55
CA LYS A 221 10.90 13.67 8.51
C LYS A 221 10.58 15.10 8.06
N ASP A 222 9.61 15.23 7.15
CA ASP A 222 9.22 16.50 6.54
C ASP A 222 8.04 17.20 7.22
N GLY A 223 7.46 16.61 8.28
CA GLY A 223 6.33 17.16 9.01
C GLY A 223 5.36 16.08 9.50
N ILE A 224 4.13 16.47 9.84
CA ILE A 224 3.05 15.52 10.12
C ILE A 224 2.29 15.26 8.83
N ARG A 225 2.35 14.01 8.34
CA ARG A 225 1.61 13.59 7.16
C ARG A 225 0.25 13.04 7.56
N VAL A 226 -0.80 13.65 7.06
CA VAL A 226 -2.16 13.15 7.20
C VAL A 226 -2.58 12.52 5.88
N ALA A 227 -2.63 11.18 5.85
CA ALA A 227 -2.88 10.39 4.65
C ALA A 227 -4.07 9.46 4.85
N GLY A 228 -4.93 9.37 3.86
CA GLY A 228 -6.10 8.49 3.91
C GLY A 228 -7.05 8.78 2.75
N THR A 229 -8.32 8.52 3.02
CA THR A 229 -9.42 8.71 2.08
C THR A 229 -9.34 7.83 0.83
N VAL A 230 -10.48 7.61 0.19
CA VAL A 230 -10.59 6.88 -1.06
C VAL A 230 -11.53 7.64 -1.98
N GLU A 231 -11.08 7.90 -3.20
CA GLU A 231 -11.93 8.39 -4.29
C GLU A 231 -11.80 7.45 -5.49
N ILE A 232 -12.92 6.91 -5.97
CA ILE A 232 -12.97 6.09 -7.18
C ILE A 232 -13.31 7.01 -8.35
N ALA A 233 -12.29 7.43 -9.09
CA ALA A 233 -12.42 8.41 -10.16
C ALA A 233 -11.44 8.20 -11.35
N GLY A 234 -10.81 7.05 -11.41
CA GLY A 234 -9.87 6.66 -12.47
C GLY A 234 -8.61 7.52 -12.52
N LEU A 235 -7.84 7.32 -13.58
CA LEU A 235 -6.50 7.91 -13.72
C LEU A 235 -6.49 9.34 -14.29
N LYS A 236 -7.58 9.83 -14.87
CA LYS A 236 -7.58 11.08 -15.68
C LYS A 236 -8.17 12.30 -14.97
N LYS A 237 -9.09 12.09 -14.00
CA LYS A 237 -9.75 13.20 -13.31
C LYS A 237 -8.72 14.03 -12.52
N PRO A 238 -8.81 15.36 -12.48
CA PRO A 238 -7.91 16.18 -11.65
C PRO A 238 -8.09 15.93 -10.16
N MET A 239 -7.15 16.39 -9.35
CA MET A 239 -7.18 16.32 -7.88
C MET A 239 -8.44 16.99 -7.33
N ASN A 240 -9.10 16.34 -6.39
CA ASN A 240 -10.30 16.85 -5.73
C ASN A 240 -9.94 17.65 -4.47
N LYS A 241 -10.03 18.97 -4.54
CA LYS A 241 -9.70 19.88 -3.45
C LYS A 241 -10.62 19.72 -2.21
N ASN A 242 -11.86 19.26 -2.41
CA ASN A 242 -12.77 19.02 -1.29
C ASN A 242 -12.27 17.86 -0.39
N MET A 243 -11.62 16.85 -0.97
CA MET A 243 -11.01 15.77 -0.20
C MET A 243 -9.89 16.29 0.69
N LEU A 244 -9.04 17.17 0.18
CA LEU A 244 -7.96 17.79 0.95
C LEU A 244 -8.52 18.67 2.07
N SER A 245 -9.51 19.52 1.77
CA SER A 245 -10.17 20.36 2.77
C SER A 245 -10.83 19.55 3.90
N MET A 246 -11.41 18.39 3.56
CA MET A 246 -11.99 17.49 4.57
C MET A 246 -10.89 16.89 5.47
N ILE A 247 -9.77 16.46 4.88
CA ILE A 247 -8.61 15.92 5.62
C ILE A 247 -8.08 17.00 6.58
N GLU A 248 -7.84 18.22 6.09
CA GLU A 248 -7.31 19.31 6.89
C GLU A 248 -8.23 19.67 8.07
N LYS A 249 -9.52 19.89 7.80
CA LYS A 249 -10.51 20.21 8.85
C LYS A 249 -10.56 19.14 9.93
N THR A 250 -10.55 17.88 9.54
CA THR A 250 -10.63 16.79 10.52
C THR A 250 -9.32 16.64 11.29
N ALA A 251 -8.16 16.76 10.63
CA ALA A 251 -6.86 16.69 11.29
C ALA A 251 -6.70 17.80 12.34
N ARG A 252 -7.06 19.05 12.02
CA ARG A 252 -7.01 20.18 12.95
C ARG A 252 -7.98 20.05 14.11
N ARG A 253 -9.08 19.33 13.96
CA ARG A 253 -9.99 19.02 15.09
C ARG A 253 -9.36 18.03 16.07
N ILE A 254 -8.54 17.09 15.56
CA ILE A 254 -7.88 16.05 16.37
C ILE A 254 -6.58 16.58 16.98
N LEU A 255 -5.86 17.41 16.24
CA LEU A 255 -4.58 17.99 16.62
C LEU A 255 -4.57 19.49 16.24
N PRO A 256 -5.15 20.36 17.07
CA PRO A 256 -5.32 21.79 16.75
C PRO A 256 -3.99 22.55 16.54
N GLN A 257 -2.93 22.07 17.17
CA GLN A 257 -1.59 22.70 17.12
C GLN A 257 -0.85 22.45 15.79
N LEU A 258 -1.46 21.74 14.81
CA LEU A 258 -0.87 21.52 13.49
C LEU A 258 -0.45 22.85 12.85
N GLY A 259 0.79 22.90 12.38
CA GLY A 259 1.36 24.04 11.67
C GLY A 259 0.68 24.34 10.33
N LYS A 260 1.33 25.13 9.50
CA LYS A 260 0.84 25.44 8.15
C LYS A 260 0.88 24.19 7.26
N VAL A 261 0.02 24.18 6.25
CA VAL A 261 0.09 23.17 5.18
C VAL A 261 1.36 23.42 4.36
N LYS A 262 2.23 22.43 4.33
CA LYS A 262 3.50 22.43 3.59
C LYS A 262 3.34 21.89 2.18
N SER A 263 2.56 20.82 2.02
CA SER A 263 2.30 20.21 0.71
C SER A 263 1.00 19.40 0.69
N GLU A 264 0.45 19.28 -0.50
CA GLU A 264 -0.72 18.45 -0.83
C GLU A 264 -0.34 17.47 -1.92
N TRP A 265 -0.89 16.27 -1.87
CA TRP A 265 -0.62 15.24 -2.85
C TRP A 265 -1.80 14.30 -3.05
N MET A 266 -1.88 13.75 -4.25
CA MET A 266 -2.79 12.69 -4.62
C MET A 266 -2.06 11.59 -5.38
N GLY A 267 -2.36 10.33 -5.06
CA GLY A 267 -1.79 9.18 -5.74
C GLY A 267 -2.82 8.13 -6.15
N PHE A 268 -2.40 7.23 -7.01
CA PHE A 268 -3.21 6.18 -7.61
C PHE A 268 -2.86 4.83 -6.98
N ARG A 269 -3.67 4.35 -6.05
CA ARG A 269 -3.50 3.01 -5.47
C ARG A 269 -4.00 1.97 -6.46
N PRO A 270 -3.17 1.02 -6.90
CA PRO A 270 -3.59 -0.05 -7.81
C PRO A 270 -4.47 -1.04 -7.04
N THR A 271 -5.77 -1.05 -7.33
CA THR A 271 -6.75 -1.82 -6.56
C THR A 271 -7.42 -2.88 -7.40
N LEU A 272 -7.47 -4.09 -6.86
CA LEU A 272 -8.20 -5.23 -7.42
C LEU A 272 -9.46 -5.50 -6.59
N PRO A 273 -10.52 -6.08 -7.15
CA PRO A 273 -11.79 -6.25 -6.45
C PRO A 273 -11.73 -7.13 -5.21
N ASP A 274 -10.74 -8.02 -5.12
CA ASP A 274 -10.48 -8.91 -3.99
C ASP A 274 -9.43 -8.37 -3.01
N SER A 275 -8.94 -7.15 -3.23
CA SER A 275 -7.94 -6.50 -2.36
C SER A 275 -6.60 -7.22 -2.22
N LEU A 276 -6.33 -8.26 -3.01
CA LEU A 276 -5.05 -8.99 -3.02
C LEU A 276 -4.18 -8.55 -4.21
N PRO A 277 -2.86 -8.45 -4.06
CA PRO A 277 -1.96 -8.13 -5.18
C PRO A 277 -1.91 -9.27 -6.21
N VAL A 278 -1.46 -8.96 -7.40
CA VAL A 278 -1.14 -9.94 -8.44
C VAL A 278 0.36 -10.18 -8.42
N VAL A 279 0.75 -11.40 -8.03
CA VAL A 279 2.14 -11.84 -7.96
C VAL A 279 2.26 -13.20 -8.62
N GLY A 280 3.06 -13.31 -9.69
CA GLY A 280 3.22 -14.57 -10.40
C GLY A 280 3.59 -14.43 -11.87
N GLU A 281 3.81 -15.54 -12.56
CA GLU A 281 4.12 -15.59 -13.99
C GLU A 281 2.86 -15.57 -14.85
N SER A 282 2.92 -14.95 -16.02
CA SER A 282 1.86 -14.99 -17.05
C SER A 282 1.74 -16.39 -17.65
N LYS A 283 0.52 -16.94 -17.76
CA LYS A 283 0.28 -18.20 -18.50
C LYS A 283 0.33 -18.01 -20.00
N LYS A 284 -0.04 -16.82 -20.48
CA LYS A 284 -0.10 -16.53 -21.91
C LYS A 284 1.27 -16.17 -22.48
N CYS A 285 2.13 -15.58 -21.66
CA CYS A 285 3.43 -15.14 -22.09
C CYS A 285 4.51 -15.55 -21.07
N LYS A 286 5.16 -16.69 -21.34
CA LYS A 286 6.23 -17.22 -20.50
C LYS A 286 7.34 -16.18 -20.30
N ASN A 287 7.98 -16.18 -19.13
CA ASN A 287 9.01 -15.22 -18.71
C ASN A 287 8.50 -13.77 -18.54
N VAL A 288 7.17 -13.54 -18.51
CA VAL A 288 6.59 -12.28 -18.05
C VAL A 288 5.97 -12.50 -16.69
N TYR A 289 6.33 -11.66 -15.72
CA TYR A 289 5.91 -11.76 -14.32
C TYR A 289 5.14 -10.50 -13.91
N TYR A 290 4.27 -10.64 -12.92
CA TYR A 290 3.44 -9.57 -12.38
C TYR A 290 3.78 -9.29 -10.92
N ALA A 291 3.92 -8.01 -10.58
CA ALA A 291 4.16 -7.52 -9.21
C ALA A 291 3.40 -6.20 -9.01
N PHE A 292 2.07 -6.24 -8.90
CA PHE A 292 1.25 -5.04 -8.78
C PHE A 292 -0.06 -5.30 -8.02
N GLY A 293 -0.85 -4.25 -7.79
CA GLY A 293 -2.16 -4.38 -7.16
C GLY A 293 -2.15 -4.34 -5.64
N HIS A 294 -1.09 -3.85 -5.02
CA HIS A 294 -0.87 -3.83 -3.57
C HIS A 294 -1.68 -2.77 -2.82
N GLN A 295 -2.55 -2.01 -3.49
CA GLN A 295 -3.36 -0.94 -2.89
C GLN A 295 -2.52 0.04 -2.03
N HIS A 296 -2.83 0.15 -0.73
CA HIS A 296 -2.12 0.97 0.24
C HIS A 296 -0.95 0.24 0.93
N LEU A 297 -0.76 -1.07 0.66
CA LEU A 297 0.28 -1.91 1.27
C LEU A 297 1.54 -2.02 0.40
N GLY A 298 1.64 -1.27 -0.70
CA GLY A 298 2.72 -1.41 -1.68
C GLY A 298 4.11 -1.27 -1.05
N LEU A 299 4.33 -0.28 -0.19
CA LEU A 299 5.61 -0.15 0.51
C LEU A 299 5.84 -1.34 1.45
N SER A 300 4.89 -1.67 2.30
CA SER A 300 5.05 -2.75 3.30
C SER A 300 5.34 -4.10 2.66
N LEU A 301 4.75 -4.39 1.50
CA LEU A 301 4.87 -5.68 0.81
C LEU A 301 5.93 -5.71 -0.31
N ALA A 302 6.63 -4.60 -0.57
CA ALA A 302 7.55 -4.52 -1.72
C ALA A 302 8.70 -5.53 -1.62
N ALA A 303 9.36 -5.64 -0.45
CA ALA A 303 10.48 -6.54 -0.25
C ALA A 303 10.09 -8.00 -0.44
N ILE A 304 9.01 -8.44 0.20
CA ILE A 304 8.54 -9.84 0.07
C ILE A 304 8.06 -10.16 -1.35
N THR A 305 7.42 -9.19 -2.02
CA THR A 305 7.04 -9.35 -3.43
C THR A 305 8.26 -9.51 -4.32
N GLY A 306 9.30 -8.70 -4.11
CA GLY A 306 10.57 -8.82 -4.82
C GLY A 306 11.21 -10.18 -4.65
N LYS A 307 11.28 -10.68 -3.41
CA LYS A 307 11.83 -12.00 -3.07
C LYS A 307 11.06 -13.15 -3.75
N VAL A 308 9.73 -13.08 -3.74
CA VAL A 308 8.89 -14.07 -4.44
C VAL A 308 9.12 -14.04 -5.95
N ILE A 309 9.13 -12.86 -6.56
CA ILE A 309 9.39 -12.71 -8.01
C ILE A 309 10.77 -13.24 -8.37
N GLN A 310 11.80 -12.95 -7.56
CA GLN A 310 13.14 -13.50 -7.75
C GLN A 310 13.11 -15.05 -7.75
N SER A 311 12.48 -15.65 -6.74
CA SER A 311 12.37 -17.11 -6.64
C SER A 311 11.69 -17.72 -7.87
N LEU A 312 10.60 -17.11 -8.34
CA LEU A 312 9.89 -17.55 -9.56
C LEU A 312 10.77 -17.43 -10.80
N ILE A 313 11.52 -16.34 -10.94
CA ILE A 313 12.46 -16.11 -12.05
C ILE A 313 13.58 -17.17 -12.04
N GLU A 314 14.10 -17.52 -10.88
CA GLU A 314 15.15 -18.51 -10.68
C GLU A 314 14.61 -19.95 -10.65
N LYS A 315 13.28 -20.13 -10.76
CA LYS A 315 12.59 -21.43 -10.66
C LYS A 315 12.86 -22.16 -9.34
N LYS A 316 13.03 -21.39 -8.26
CA LYS A 316 13.17 -21.90 -6.89
C LYS A 316 11.81 -21.96 -6.19
N ASN A 317 11.71 -22.79 -5.16
CA ASN A 317 10.54 -22.79 -4.30
C ASN A 317 10.46 -21.47 -3.52
N THR A 318 9.30 -20.84 -3.52
CA THR A 318 9.08 -19.58 -2.80
C THR A 318 9.04 -19.77 -1.28
N ASN A 319 8.82 -21.00 -0.78
CA ASN A 319 8.53 -21.31 0.62
C ASN A 319 7.38 -20.49 1.26
N ILE A 320 6.65 -19.76 0.42
CA ILE A 320 5.53 -18.88 0.81
C ILE A 320 4.35 -19.23 -0.07
N ASN A 321 3.19 -19.48 0.53
CA ASN A 321 1.98 -19.73 -0.24
C ASN A 321 1.50 -18.45 -0.93
N ILE A 322 1.54 -18.44 -2.25
CA ILE A 322 1.11 -17.33 -3.11
C ILE A 322 -0.12 -17.69 -3.96
N ASP A 323 -0.80 -18.81 -3.69
CA ASP A 323 -1.93 -19.29 -4.51
C ASP A 323 -3.04 -18.25 -4.62
N ALA A 324 -3.35 -17.58 -3.50
CA ALA A 324 -4.34 -16.51 -3.47
C ALA A 324 -3.90 -15.24 -4.24
N LEU A 325 -2.60 -15.08 -4.54
CA LEU A 325 -2.04 -13.94 -5.28
C LEU A 325 -1.87 -14.24 -6.78
N ASN A 326 -2.19 -15.47 -7.17
CA ASN A 326 -1.99 -15.98 -8.53
C ASN A 326 -2.71 -15.08 -9.57
N PRO A 327 -2.04 -14.74 -10.70
CA PRO A 327 -2.63 -13.96 -11.79
C PRO A 327 -3.95 -14.51 -12.36
N TYR A 328 -4.24 -15.80 -12.17
CA TYR A 328 -5.38 -16.50 -12.81
C TYR A 328 -6.60 -16.69 -11.91
N ARG A 329 -6.66 -16.01 -10.79
CA ARG A 329 -7.82 -16.07 -9.89
C ARG A 329 -9.03 -15.24 -10.35
N PHE A 330 -8.91 -14.52 -11.48
CA PHE A 330 -9.98 -13.67 -12.04
C PHE A 330 -10.65 -14.29 -13.26
#